data_095efb443d5028f7e1ea239ee8cb473e
#
_entry.id   095efb443d5028f7e1ea239ee8cb473e
#
_cell.length_a   1.000
_cell.length_b   1.000
_cell.length_c   1.000
_cell.angle_alpha   90.00
_cell.angle_beta   90.00
_cell.angle_gamma   90.00
#
_symmetry.space_group_name_H-M   'P 1'
#
loop_
_entity.id
_entity.type
_entity.pdbx_description
1 polymer ?
#
loop_
_entity_poly.entity_id
_entity_poly.type
_entity_poly.pdbx_seq_one_letter_code
_entity_poly.pdbx_strand_id
1 'polypeptide(L)'
;MNKEWLEKINMTLEERANLEKWCENIGYKRYESICNSIIEKTKRKSVNYSVLKVIAKYDFCLSDFLHSMLKFIELRFRSYLDNNYGELLITRQEFLYQISNKLTNGKRGLDCSTYYDKKLKDETTLGEFLTASSMETLLRVLFLLPKKELEVFNKNIAQLKEELTKIKNARNYVAHGQVLLFNEKFNLKEMIVLMLKYMPTKESKLKRIDELDKLNKCLFEEECKLPNILRESVAIVLKKKEFEEIGL
;
A
#
# COMPACT_ATOMS: atom_id res chain seq x y z
N MET A 1 -11.53 -25.02 -10.42
CA MET A 1 -10.45 -24.01 -10.58
C MET A 1 -9.45 -24.60 -11.56
N ASN A 2 -9.11 -23.88 -12.62
CA ASN A 2 -8.13 -24.34 -13.61
C ASN A 2 -6.73 -24.31 -12.97
N LYS A 3 -6.05 -25.46 -12.86
CA LYS A 3 -4.70 -25.61 -12.29
C LYS A 3 -3.62 -25.81 -13.37
N GLU A 4 -3.93 -25.53 -14.64
CA GLU A 4 -2.99 -25.70 -15.76
C GLU A 4 -1.66 -24.96 -15.59
N TRP A 5 -1.66 -23.83 -14.86
CA TRP A 5 -0.44 -23.09 -14.57
C TRP A 5 0.56 -23.88 -13.73
N LEU A 6 0.12 -24.86 -12.92
CA LEU A 6 1.01 -25.74 -12.15
C LEU A 6 1.91 -26.58 -13.04
N GLU A 7 1.45 -26.94 -14.24
CA GLU A 7 2.23 -27.70 -15.23
C GLU A 7 3.38 -26.88 -15.83
N LYS A 8 3.34 -25.55 -15.65
CA LYS A 8 4.44 -24.65 -16.05
C LYS A 8 5.53 -24.53 -14.98
N ILE A 9 5.41 -25.25 -13.87
CA ILE A 9 6.42 -25.21 -12.80
C ILE A 9 7.20 -26.51 -12.76
N ASN A 10 8.51 -26.38 -12.84
CA ASN A 10 9.42 -27.52 -12.64
C ASN A 10 9.57 -27.76 -11.14
N MET A 11 8.93 -28.82 -10.64
CA MET A 11 8.88 -29.16 -9.23
C MET A 11 8.75 -30.66 -9.02
N THR A 12 9.21 -31.15 -7.87
CA THR A 12 9.01 -32.51 -7.39
C THR A 12 7.57 -32.70 -6.88
N LEU A 13 7.16 -33.93 -6.62
CA LEU A 13 5.84 -34.22 -6.02
C LEU A 13 5.68 -33.60 -4.63
N GLU A 14 6.74 -33.59 -3.83
CA GLU A 14 6.75 -32.95 -2.50
C GLU A 14 6.61 -31.43 -2.60
N GLU A 15 7.35 -30.79 -3.52
CA GLU A 15 7.23 -29.37 -3.77
C GLU A 15 5.85 -28.98 -4.26
N ARG A 16 5.21 -29.83 -5.08
CA ARG A 16 3.83 -29.65 -5.54
C ARG A 16 2.85 -29.67 -4.38
N ALA A 17 2.95 -30.64 -3.50
CA ALA A 17 2.11 -30.75 -2.32
C ALA A 17 2.27 -29.54 -1.40
N ASN A 18 3.51 -29.07 -1.20
CA ASN A 18 3.80 -27.86 -0.44
C ASN A 18 3.20 -26.62 -1.08
N LEU A 19 3.33 -26.44 -2.41
CA LEU A 19 2.76 -25.31 -3.14
C LEU A 19 1.22 -25.31 -3.05
N GLU A 20 0.58 -26.46 -3.23
CA GLU A 20 -0.88 -26.59 -3.14
C GLU A 20 -1.37 -26.20 -1.74
N LYS A 21 -0.69 -26.66 -0.67
CA LYS A 21 -1.00 -26.26 0.70
C LYS A 21 -0.86 -24.74 0.94
N TRP A 22 0.16 -24.13 0.39
CA TRP A 22 0.33 -22.68 0.46
C TRP A 22 -0.78 -21.95 -0.31
N CYS A 23 -1.11 -22.43 -1.50
CA CYS A 23 -2.18 -21.85 -2.32
C CYS A 23 -3.56 -21.93 -1.65
N GLU A 24 -3.83 -22.98 -0.89
CA GLU A 24 -5.07 -23.10 -0.11
C GLU A 24 -5.19 -22.02 0.95
N ASN A 25 -4.07 -21.62 1.58
CA ASN A 25 -4.04 -20.61 2.63
C ASN A 25 -4.02 -19.17 2.11
N ILE A 26 -3.29 -18.91 1.00
CA ILE A 26 -3.00 -17.54 0.53
C ILE A 26 -3.75 -17.23 -0.79
N GLY A 27 -4.19 -18.26 -1.50
CA GLY A 27 -4.94 -18.14 -2.75
C GLY A 27 -4.13 -18.47 -4.01
N TYR A 28 -4.69 -19.35 -4.84
CA TYR A 28 -4.09 -19.82 -6.09
C TYR A 28 -3.80 -18.68 -7.08
N LYS A 29 -4.69 -17.69 -7.19
CA LYS A 29 -4.54 -16.57 -8.13
C LYS A 29 -3.27 -15.77 -7.93
N ARG A 30 -2.80 -15.62 -6.70
CA ARG A 30 -1.57 -14.88 -6.39
C ARG A 30 -0.35 -15.57 -7.00
N TYR A 31 -0.21 -16.87 -6.75
CA TYR A 31 0.91 -17.66 -7.26
C TYR A 31 0.86 -17.82 -8.78
N GLU A 32 -0.32 -18.03 -9.35
CA GLU A 32 -0.53 -18.07 -10.79
C GLU A 32 -0.08 -16.76 -11.47
N SER A 33 -0.48 -15.62 -10.91
CA SER A 33 -0.08 -14.31 -11.41
C SER A 33 1.44 -14.13 -11.38
N ILE A 34 2.10 -14.46 -10.26
CA ILE A 34 3.56 -14.38 -10.14
C ILE A 34 4.23 -15.33 -11.13
N CYS A 35 3.77 -16.58 -11.25
CA CYS A 35 4.31 -17.56 -12.18
C CYS A 35 4.24 -17.06 -13.63
N ASN A 36 3.09 -16.59 -14.06
CA ASN A 36 2.90 -16.07 -15.42
C ASN A 36 3.79 -14.84 -15.68
N SER A 37 3.92 -13.93 -14.72
CA SER A 37 4.80 -12.76 -14.83
C SER A 37 6.28 -13.15 -14.93
N ILE A 38 6.72 -14.17 -14.19
CA ILE A 38 8.10 -14.69 -14.30
C ILE A 38 8.34 -15.26 -15.70
N ILE A 39 7.40 -16.05 -16.22
CA ILE A 39 7.49 -16.65 -17.56
C ILE A 39 7.61 -15.54 -18.61
N GLU A 40 6.77 -14.53 -18.54
CA GLU A 40 6.77 -13.39 -19.46
C GLU A 40 8.11 -12.63 -19.42
N LYS A 41 8.59 -12.27 -18.23
CA LYS A 41 9.84 -11.53 -18.06
C LYS A 41 11.08 -12.34 -18.50
N THR A 42 11.08 -13.64 -18.23
CA THR A 42 12.22 -14.51 -18.58
C THR A 42 12.15 -15.09 -19.98
N LYS A 43 11.00 -14.98 -20.66
CA LYS A 43 10.69 -15.60 -21.97
C LYS A 43 10.92 -17.12 -21.95
N ARG A 44 10.74 -17.75 -20.78
CA ARG A 44 10.87 -19.21 -20.60
C ARG A 44 9.49 -19.87 -20.66
N LYS A 45 9.45 -21.15 -20.99
CA LYS A 45 8.18 -21.93 -21.01
C LYS A 45 7.77 -22.40 -19.60
N SER A 46 8.72 -22.47 -18.68
CA SER A 46 8.51 -22.96 -17.31
C SER A 46 9.35 -22.20 -16.29
N VAL A 47 8.96 -22.30 -15.04
CA VAL A 47 9.62 -21.69 -13.88
C VAL A 47 10.06 -22.78 -12.90
N ASN A 48 11.23 -22.68 -12.32
CA ASN A 48 11.64 -23.57 -11.23
C ASN A 48 10.89 -23.20 -9.94
N TYR A 49 10.43 -24.17 -9.20
CA TYR A 49 9.71 -23.98 -7.95
C TYR A 49 10.48 -23.08 -6.97
N SER A 50 11.80 -23.27 -6.83
CA SER A 50 12.65 -22.44 -5.99
C SER A 50 12.58 -20.94 -6.34
N VAL A 51 12.58 -20.61 -7.64
CA VAL A 51 12.45 -19.24 -8.15
C VAL A 51 11.08 -18.66 -7.79
N LEU A 52 10.00 -19.41 -8.06
CA LEU A 52 8.65 -18.99 -7.73
C LEU A 52 8.50 -18.73 -6.23
N LYS A 53 9.01 -19.63 -5.39
CA LYS A 53 8.97 -19.52 -3.93
C LYS A 53 9.66 -18.26 -3.42
N VAL A 54 10.86 -17.96 -3.93
CA VAL A 54 11.61 -16.75 -3.53
C VAL A 54 10.88 -15.47 -3.93
N ILE A 55 10.41 -15.40 -5.17
CA ILE A 55 9.69 -14.21 -5.66
C ILE A 55 8.37 -14.01 -4.91
N ALA A 56 7.61 -15.09 -4.65
CA ALA A 56 6.37 -15.00 -3.90
C ALA A 56 6.60 -14.59 -2.44
N LYS A 57 7.66 -15.10 -1.80
CA LYS A 57 8.06 -14.68 -0.45
C LYS A 57 8.45 -13.20 -0.42
N TYR A 58 9.23 -12.77 -1.40
CA TYR A 58 9.65 -11.37 -1.49
C TYR A 58 8.44 -10.42 -1.69
N ASP A 59 7.51 -10.77 -2.59
CA ASP A 59 6.27 -10.01 -2.80
C ASP A 59 5.43 -9.91 -1.51
N PHE A 60 5.38 -10.99 -0.73
CA PHE A 60 4.69 -11.00 0.56
C PHE A 60 5.38 -10.07 1.57
N CYS A 61 6.70 -10.17 1.72
CA CYS A 61 7.47 -9.30 2.61
C CYS A 61 7.40 -7.81 2.20
N LEU A 62 7.37 -7.53 0.90
CA LEU A 62 7.11 -6.17 0.39
C LEU A 62 5.72 -5.67 0.78
N SER A 63 4.71 -6.53 0.71
CA SER A 63 3.35 -6.18 1.14
C SER A 63 3.31 -5.79 2.62
N ASP A 64 3.97 -6.54 3.49
CA ASP A 64 4.08 -6.22 4.92
C ASP A 64 4.86 -4.92 5.17
N PHE A 65 5.95 -4.74 4.45
CA PHE A 65 6.75 -3.51 4.50
C PHE A 65 5.90 -2.29 4.13
N LEU A 66 5.19 -2.34 3.01
CA LEU A 66 4.31 -1.25 2.60
C LEU A 66 3.15 -1.03 3.57
N HIS A 67 2.55 -2.11 4.08
CA HIS A 67 1.46 -2.03 5.06
C HIS A 67 1.92 -1.27 6.32
N SER A 68 3.12 -1.55 6.80
CA SER A 68 3.67 -0.86 7.96
C SER A 68 3.92 0.63 7.73
N MET A 69 4.39 1.02 6.53
CA MET A 69 4.54 2.43 6.13
C MET A 69 3.20 3.14 6.02
N LEU A 70 2.23 2.51 5.37
CA LEU A 70 0.87 3.03 5.20
C LEU A 70 0.19 3.28 6.54
N LYS A 71 0.29 2.31 7.47
CA LYS A 71 -0.23 2.45 8.84
C LYS A 71 0.41 3.65 9.56
N PHE A 72 1.71 3.84 9.40
CA PHE A 72 2.41 4.96 10.01
C PHE A 72 1.95 6.31 9.46
N ILE A 73 1.78 6.43 8.14
CA ILE A 73 1.27 7.63 7.49
C ILE A 73 -0.17 7.93 7.95
N GLU A 74 -1.01 6.89 7.99
CA GLU A 74 -2.38 7.01 8.47
C GLU A 74 -2.43 7.52 9.92
N LEU A 75 -1.61 6.97 10.82
CA LEU A 75 -1.50 7.42 12.20
C LEU A 75 -1.03 8.86 12.31
N ARG A 76 -0.09 9.30 11.48
CA ARG A 76 0.38 10.68 11.46
C ARG A 76 -0.74 11.68 11.18
N PHE A 77 -1.58 11.40 10.18
CA PHE A 77 -2.71 12.27 9.84
C PHE A 77 -3.81 12.23 10.91
N ARG A 78 -4.07 11.04 11.49
CA ARG A 78 -5.01 10.91 12.61
C ARG A 78 -4.55 11.73 13.80
N SER A 79 -3.31 11.56 14.23
CA SER A 79 -2.74 12.30 15.35
C SER A 79 -2.73 13.81 15.11
N TYR A 80 -2.47 14.25 13.87
CA TYR A 80 -2.55 15.68 13.56
C TYR A 80 -3.97 16.22 13.74
N LEU A 81 -4.97 15.53 13.22
CA LEU A 81 -6.37 15.95 13.36
C LEU A 81 -6.86 15.85 14.80
N ASP A 82 -6.50 14.79 15.50
CA ASP A 82 -6.89 14.57 16.88
C ASP A 82 -6.27 15.62 17.83
N ASN A 83 -4.97 15.88 17.70
CA ASN A 83 -4.28 16.86 18.53
C ASN A 83 -4.78 18.31 18.33
N ASN A 84 -5.25 18.65 17.12
CA ASN A 84 -5.68 20.02 16.81
C ASN A 84 -7.19 20.21 16.90
N TYR A 85 -7.96 19.14 16.70
CA TYR A 85 -9.42 19.21 16.51
C TYR A 85 -10.20 18.09 17.20
N GLY A 86 -9.53 17.21 17.97
CA GLY A 86 -10.11 16.02 18.56
C GLY A 86 -11.32 16.29 19.43
N GLU A 87 -11.31 17.41 20.17
CA GLU A 87 -12.38 17.85 21.07
C GLU A 87 -13.59 18.49 20.35
N LEU A 88 -13.50 18.71 19.03
CA LEU A 88 -14.62 19.26 18.27
C LEU A 88 -15.82 18.31 18.33
N LEU A 89 -16.92 18.80 18.87
CA LEU A 89 -18.20 18.13 18.78
C LEU A 89 -18.70 18.14 17.34
N ILE A 90 -18.99 16.98 16.82
CA ILE A 90 -19.54 16.80 15.50
C ILE A 90 -20.99 16.41 15.66
N THR A 91 -21.89 17.31 15.26
CA THR A 91 -23.30 16.94 15.10
C THR A 91 -23.43 16.14 13.79
N ARG A 92 -24.20 15.08 13.85
CA ARG A 92 -24.47 14.21 12.69
C ARG A 92 -24.89 15.00 11.44
N GLN A 93 -25.73 16.05 11.63
CA GLN A 93 -26.22 16.88 10.53
C GLN A 93 -25.14 17.76 9.89
N GLU A 94 -24.30 18.40 10.70
CA GLU A 94 -23.26 19.30 10.18
C GLU A 94 -22.16 18.53 9.44
N PHE A 95 -21.77 17.39 9.98
CA PHE A 95 -20.72 16.57 9.37
C PHE A 95 -21.17 15.97 8.04
N LEU A 96 -22.36 15.38 7.99
CA LEU A 96 -22.95 14.84 6.77
C LEU A 96 -23.19 15.93 5.72
N TYR A 97 -23.62 17.12 6.13
CA TYR A 97 -23.82 18.26 5.25
C TYR A 97 -22.50 18.76 4.65
N GLN A 98 -21.46 18.93 5.45
CA GLN A 98 -20.14 19.38 4.97
C GLN A 98 -19.48 18.35 4.05
N ILE A 99 -19.58 17.07 4.35
CA ILE A 99 -19.09 16.00 3.49
C ILE A 99 -19.95 15.91 2.22
N SER A 100 -21.26 15.96 2.33
CA SER A 100 -22.21 15.90 1.22
C SER A 100 -21.99 17.03 0.22
N ASN A 101 -21.88 18.28 0.67
CA ASN A 101 -21.69 19.44 -0.19
C ASN A 101 -20.38 19.39 -1.01
N LYS A 102 -19.33 18.77 -0.50
CA LYS A 102 -18.08 18.58 -1.25
C LYS A 102 -18.09 17.35 -2.17
N LEU A 103 -18.98 16.39 -1.91
CA LEU A 103 -19.15 15.20 -2.76
C LEU A 103 -20.07 15.43 -3.97
N THR A 104 -20.88 16.47 -3.95
CA THR A 104 -21.90 16.74 -4.98
C THR A 104 -21.35 17.31 -6.29
N ASN A 105 -20.05 17.44 -6.47
CA ASN A 105 -19.47 17.72 -7.78
C ASN A 105 -19.59 16.51 -8.73
N GLY A 106 -20.76 15.88 -8.78
CA GLY A 106 -21.28 15.18 -9.97
C GLY A 106 -20.86 13.74 -10.20
N LYS A 107 -20.17 13.06 -9.29
CA LYS A 107 -19.88 11.61 -9.44
C LYS A 107 -20.44 10.84 -8.25
N ARG A 108 -21.30 9.83 -8.55
CA ARG A 108 -21.98 8.91 -7.65
C ARG A 108 -21.25 8.76 -6.32
N GLY A 109 -21.72 9.48 -5.31
CA GLY A 109 -21.24 9.36 -3.95
C GLY A 109 -21.46 7.93 -3.47
N LEU A 110 -20.45 7.32 -2.89
CA LEU A 110 -20.68 6.25 -1.94
C LEU A 110 -21.71 6.79 -0.95
N ASP A 111 -22.77 6.03 -0.76
CA ASP A 111 -23.80 6.35 0.23
C ASP A 111 -23.15 6.31 1.61
N CYS A 112 -22.62 7.46 2.02
CA CYS A 112 -21.99 7.61 3.32
C CYS A 112 -23.01 7.53 4.45
N SER A 113 -24.31 7.72 4.16
CA SER A 113 -25.38 7.73 5.14
C SER A 113 -25.47 6.40 5.88
N THR A 114 -25.41 5.27 5.18
CA THR A 114 -25.57 3.95 5.76
C THR A 114 -24.40 3.48 6.63
N TYR A 115 -23.18 3.90 6.32
CA TYR A 115 -21.99 3.52 7.09
C TYR A 115 -21.82 4.36 8.34
N TYR A 116 -22.14 5.65 8.25
CA TYR A 116 -22.00 6.62 9.35
C TYR A 116 -23.19 6.60 10.31
N ASP A 117 -24.40 6.37 9.82
CA ASP A 117 -25.62 6.30 10.63
C ASP A 117 -25.55 5.27 11.77
N LYS A 118 -24.77 4.20 11.60
CA LYS A 118 -24.63 3.15 12.62
C LYS A 118 -23.57 3.44 13.69
N LYS A 119 -22.66 4.42 13.46
CA LYS A 119 -21.51 4.67 14.33
C LYS A 119 -21.48 6.04 15.00
N LEU A 120 -22.23 7.00 14.48
CA LEU A 120 -22.34 8.32 15.10
C LEU A 120 -23.49 8.32 16.10
N LYS A 121 -23.17 8.53 17.36
CA LYS A 121 -24.10 8.97 18.39
C LYS A 121 -24.51 10.41 18.06
N ASP A 122 -25.61 10.91 18.64
CA ASP A 122 -26.09 12.28 18.40
C ASP A 122 -25.03 13.33 18.76
N GLU A 123 -24.13 13.02 19.69
CA GLU A 123 -22.95 13.79 20.01
C GLU A 123 -21.74 12.85 20.01
N THR A 124 -20.74 13.14 19.18
CA THR A 124 -19.45 12.47 19.17
C THR A 124 -18.35 13.48 18.92
N THR A 125 -17.16 13.25 19.48
CA THR A 125 -16.00 14.08 19.18
C THR A 125 -15.35 13.67 17.85
N LEU A 126 -14.62 14.59 17.23
CA LEU A 126 -13.85 14.26 16.03
C LEU A 126 -12.82 13.15 16.31
N GLY A 127 -12.17 13.17 17.48
CA GLY A 127 -11.22 12.14 17.89
C GLY A 127 -11.85 10.75 17.92
N GLU A 128 -13.02 10.60 18.57
CA GLU A 128 -13.77 9.35 18.60
C GLU A 128 -14.16 8.86 17.20
N PHE A 129 -14.64 9.79 16.35
CA PHE A 129 -14.99 9.48 14.98
C PHE A 129 -13.79 9.01 14.16
N LEU A 130 -12.65 9.70 14.27
CA LEU A 130 -11.44 9.36 13.54
C LEU A 130 -10.91 7.97 13.94
N THR A 131 -11.05 7.54 15.20
CA THR A 131 -10.59 6.22 15.66
C THR A 131 -11.21 5.07 14.86
N ALA A 132 -12.46 5.21 14.46
CA ALA A 132 -13.20 4.18 13.70
C ALA A 132 -13.24 4.43 12.19
N SER A 133 -12.65 5.53 11.70
CA SER A 133 -12.77 5.93 10.29
C SER A 133 -11.77 5.22 9.37
N SER A 134 -12.16 5.06 8.09
CA SER A 134 -11.27 4.57 7.05
C SER A 134 -10.25 5.65 6.62
N MET A 135 -9.17 5.24 5.94
CA MET A 135 -8.20 6.18 5.34
C MET A 135 -8.88 7.17 4.38
N GLU A 136 -9.89 6.73 3.64
CA GLU A 136 -10.64 7.61 2.74
C GLU A 136 -11.38 8.72 3.51
N THR A 137 -12.06 8.35 4.59
CA THR A 137 -12.74 9.29 5.47
C THR A 137 -11.77 10.25 6.13
N LEU A 138 -10.65 9.73 6.61
CA LEU A 138 -9.56 10.52 7.19
C LEU A 138 -9.09 11.60 6.22
N LEU A 139 -8.83 11.25 4.97
CA LEU A 139 -8.40 12.23 3.95
C LEU A 139 -9.50 13.24 3.62
N ARG A 140 -10.77 12.83 3.60
CA ARG A 140 -11.89 13.75 3.40
C ARG A 140 -11.95 14.80 4.51
N VAL A 141 -11.82 14.38 5.77
CA VAL A 141 -11.76 15.29 6.91
C VAL A 141 -10.54 16.21 6.82
N LEU A 142 -9.36 15.65 6.52
CA LEU A 142 -8.13 16.43 6.36
C LEU A 142 -8.32 17.56 5.33
N PHE A 143 -8.93 17.26 4.18
CA PHE A 143 -9.15 18.26 3.12
C PHE A 143 -10.29 19.25 3.37
N LEU A 144 -10.98 19.17 4.51
CA LEU A 144 -11.86 20.22 4.99
C LEU A 144 -11.08 21.35 5.68
N LEU A 145 -9.84 21.10 6.10
CA LEU A 145 -9.02 22.08 6.77
C LEU A 145 -8.68 23.28 5.87
N PRO A 146 -8.49 24.47 6.46
CA PRO A 146 -8.02 25.65 5.75
C PRO A 146 -6.69 25.37 5.02
N LYS A 147 -6.49 26.02 3.86
CA LYS A 147 -5.28 25.87 3.05
C LYS A 147 -4.00 26.04 3.86
N LYS A 148 -3.96 27.06 4.72
CA LYS A 148 -2.79 27.38 5.56
C LYS A 148 -2.36 26.22 6.46
N GLU A 149 -3.28 25.42 6.92
CA GLU A 149 -3.02 24.26 7.77
C GLU A 149 -2.53 23.04 6.96
N LEU A 150 -3.09 22.86 5.76
CA LEU A 150 -2.64 21.83 4.85
C LEU A 150 -1.20 22.07 4.35
N GLU A 151 -0.74 23.33 4.32
CA GLU A 151 0.62 23.70 3.93
C GLU A 151 1.71 23.14 4.84
N VAL A 152 1.36 22.69 6.07
CA VAL A 152 2.26 21.93 6.96
C VAL A 152 2.71 20.61 6.33
N PHE A 153 1.86 20.01 5.50
CA PHE A 153 2.17 18.76 4.80
C PHE A 153 2.77 18.96 3.42
N ASN A 154 2.26 19.91 2.68
CA ASN A 154 2.80 20.31 1.37
C ASN A 154 2.27 21.70 1.00
N LYS A 155 3.17 22.61 0.61
CA LYS A 155 2.81 23.97 0.16
C LYS A 155 1.90 23.96 -1.07
N ASN A 156 2.02 22.94 -1.92
CA ASN A 156 1.14 22.73 -3.08
C ASN A 156 0.00 21.79 -2.71
N ILE A 157 -1.17 22.35 -2.42
CA ILE A 157 -2.34 21.56 -1.98
C ILE A 157 -2.90 20.66 -3.09
N ALA A 158 -2.81 21.05 -4.36
CA ALA A 158 -3.23 20.20 -5.47
C ALA A 158 -2.35 18.93 -5.53
N GLN A 159 -1.03 19.11 -5.41
CA GLN A 159 -0.06 18.02 -5.32
C GLN A 159 -0.31 17.15 -4.09
N LEU A 160 -0.55 17.75 -2.91
CA LEU A 160 -0.89 17.02 -1.69
C LEU A 160 -2.09 16.08 -1.91
N LYS A 161 -3.16 16.58 -2.54
CA LYS A 161 -4.36 15.79 -2.82
C LYS A 161 -4.07 14.61 -3.76
N GLU A 162 -3.31 14.85 -4.81
CA GLU A 162 -2.91 13.80 -5.75
C GLU A 162 -2.06 12.73 -5.06
N GLU A 163 -1.03 13.13 -4.33
CA GLU A 163 -0.11 12.25 -3.62
C GLU A 163 -0.84 11.40 -2.57
N LEU A 164 -1.69 12.00 -1.74
CA LEU A 164 -2.45 11.26 -0.73
C LEU A 164 -3.52 10.35 -1.35
N THR A 165 -4.06 10.70 -2.52
CA THR A 165 -4.95 9.81 -3.28
C THR A 165 -4.18 8.58 -3.79
N LYS A 166 -2.95 8.75 -4.27
CA LYS A 166 -2.06 7.63 -4.65
C LYS A 166 -1.77 6.73 -3.45
N ILE A 167 -1.43 7.31 -2.30
CA ILE A 167 -1.19 6.55 -1.05
C ILE A 167 -2.44 5.77 -0.61
N LYS A 168 -3.62 6.39 -0.66
CA LYS A 168 -4.89 5.70 -0.36
C LYS A 168 -5.12 4.50 -1.29
N ASN A 169 -4.89 4.69 -2.60
CA ASN A 169 -5.05 3.61 -3.57
C ASN A 169 -4.05 2.48 -3.32
N ALA A 170 -2.80 2.80 -2.97
CA ALA A 170 -1.80 1.83 -2.57
C ALA A 170 -2.24 1.04 -1.32
N ARG A 171 -2.80 1.72 -0.32
CA ARG A 171 -3.32 1.07 0.88
C ARG A 171 -4.40 0.07 0.54
N ASN A 172 -5.33 0.41 -0.33
CA ASN A 172 -6.39 -0.50 -0.75
C ASN A 172 -5.79 -1.71 -1.50
N TYR A 173 -4.79 -1.47 -2.34
CA TYR A 173 -4.10 -2.50 -3.09
C TYR A 173 -3.43 -3.53 -2.18
N VAL A 174 -2.66 -3.04 -1.20
CA VAL A 174 -1.97 -3.86 -0.19
C VAL A 174 -2.98 -4.59 0.71
N ALA A 175 -4.03 -3.90 1.18
CA ALA A 175 -5.03 -4.48 2.07
C ALA A 175 -5.85 -5.60 1.42
N HIS A 176 -6.01 -5.58 0.10
CA HIS A 176 -6.67 -6.65 -0.65
C HIS A 176 -5.71 -7.78 -1.07
N GLY A 177 -4.48 -7.78 -0.59
CA GLY A 177 -3.50 -8.84 -0.83
C GLY A 177 -3.15 -9.04 -2.30
N GLN A 178 -3.20 -7.97 -3.10
CA GLN A 178 -2.86 -8.06 -4.52
C GLN A 178 -1.36 -8.22 -4.71
N VAL A 179 -0.95 -8.86 -5.81
CA VAL A 179 0.47 -8.98 -6.19
C VAL A 179 1.03 -7.61 -6.53
N LEU A 180 2.12 -7.24 -5.87
CA LEU A 180 2.77 -5.94 -6.04
C LEU A 180 3.81 -5.96 -7.15
N LEU A 181 4.56 -7.06 -7.22
CA LEU A 181 5.60 -7.26 -8.23
C LEU A 181 4.99 -7.41 -9.63
N PHE A 182 5.67 -6.89 -10.61
CA PHE A 182 5.28 -6.94 -12.03
C PHE A 182 3.95 -6.26 -12.37
N ASN A 183 3.40 -5.46 -11.47
CA ASN A 183 2.16 -4.75 -11.72
C ASN A 183 2.41 -3.46 -12.49
N GLU A 184 1.99 -3.43 -13.74
CA GLU A 184 2.15 -2.25 -14.59
C GLU A 184 1.33 -1.03 -14.13
N LYS A 185 0.25 -1.26 -13.38
CA LYS A 185 -0.61 -0.19 -12.84
C LYS A 185 -0.09 0.40 -11.54
N PHE A 186 0.92 -0.22 -10.95
CA PHE A 186 1.43 0.13 -9.63
C PHE A 186 2.95 0.27 -9.68
N ASN A 187 3.45 1.49 -9.90
CA ASN A 187 4.88 1.75 -9.82
C ASN A 187 5.35 1.68 -8.36
N LEU A 188 5.84 0.52 -7.98
CA LEU A 188 6.22 0.20 -6.60
C LEU A 188 7.32 1.12 -6.08
N LYS A 189 8.32 1.45 -6.91
CA LYS A 189 9.41 2.35 -6.54
C LYS A 189 8.91 3.77 -6.27
N GLU A 190 8.13 4.33 -7.18
CA GLU A 190 7.53 5.66 -6.99
C GLU A 190 6.66 5.71 -5.74
N MET A 191 5.93 4.64 -5.47
CA MET A 191 5.09 4.56 -4.29
C MET A 191 5.90 4.55 -3.00
N ILE A 192 7.02 3.81 -2.94
CA ILE A 192 7.90 3.80 -1.78
C ILE A 192 8.52 5.19 -1.56
N VAL A 193 9.01 5.84 -2.61
CA VAL A 193 9.54 7.21 -2.54
C VAL A 193 8.47 8.16 -2.00
N LEU A 194 7.26 8.08 -2.55
CA LEU A 194 6.14 8.89 -2.09
C LEU A 194 5.80 8.66 -0.62
N MET A 195 5.75 7.41 -0.16
CA MET A 195 5.51 7.11 1.24
C MET A 195 6.63 7.62 2.15
N LEU A 196 7.88 7.47 1.74
CA LEU A 196 9.05 8.00 2.48
C LEU A 196 8.98 9.52 2.63
N LYS A 197 8.50 10.25 1.62
CA LYS A 197 8.29 11.71 1.70
C LYS A 197 7.37 12.09 2.88
N TYR A 198 6.34 11.28 3.15
CA TYR A 198 5.38 11.51 4.24
C TYR A 198 5.81 10.94 5.60
N MET A 199 6.97 10.30 5.72
CA MET A 199 7.52 9.92 7.01
C MET A 199 7.94 11.17 7.81
N PRO A 200 7.71 11.21 9.14
CA PRO A 200 7.84 12.44 9.93
C PRO A 200 9.27 12.89 10.14
N THR A 201 10.20 11.96 10.32
CA THR A 201 11.59 12.28 10.70
C THR A 201 12.59 11.64 9.73
N LYS A 202 13.79 12.21 9.72
CA LYS A 202 14.92 11.66 8.94
C LYS A 202 15.26 10.24 9.40
N GLU A 203 15.26 9.99 10.71
CA GLU A 203 15.55 8.69 11.31
C GLU A 203 14.52 7.63 10.85
N SER A 204 13.21 7.99 10.83
CA SER A 204 12.17 7.07 10.37
C SER A 204 12.32 6.72 8.90
N LYS A 205 12.73 7.68 8.05
CA LYS A 205 13.03 7.44 6.63
C LYS A 205 14.21 6.49 6.46
N LEU A 206 15.33 6.77 7.14
CA LEU A 206 16.55 5.95 7.08
C LEU A 206 16.28 4.52 7.55
N LYS A 207 15.51 4.35 8.64
CA LYS A 207 15.10 3.03 9.11
C LYS A 207 14.33 2.24 8.04
N ARG A 208 13.40 2.88 7.34
CA ARG A 208 12.63 2.22 6.27
C ARG A 208 13.50 1.88 5.06
N ILE A 209 14.47 2.69 4.73
CA ILE A 209 15.44 2.41 3.67
C ILE A 209 16.28 1.20 4.05
N ASP A 210 16.80 1.12 5.28
CA ASP A 210 17.55 -0.03 5.78
C ASP A 210 16.71 -1.32 5.77
N GLU A 211 15.43 -1.25 6.14
CA GLU A 211 14.50 -2.38 6.04
C GLU A 211 14.31 -2.84 4.57
N LEU A 212 14.17 -1.91 3.63
CA LEU A 212 14.06 -2.21 2.20
C LEU A 212 15.35 -2.84 1.66
N ASP A 213 16.52 -2.34 2.06
CA ASP A 213 17.81 -2.90 1.67
C ASP A 213 17.99 -4.33 2.21
N LYS A 214 17.53 -4.60 3.44
CA LYS A 214 17.51 -5.96 3.99
C LYS A 214 16.59 -6.88 3.21
N LEU A 215 15.42 -6.41 2.79
CA LEU A 215 14.53 -7.18 1.93
C LEU A 215 15.20 -7.49 0.58
N ASN A 216 15.82 -6.49 -0.03
CA ASN A 216 16.53 -6.69 -1.30
C ASN A 216 17.65 -7.72 -1.18
N LYS A 217 18.40 -7.76 -0.07
CA LYS A 217 19.48 -8.73 0.15
C LYS A 217 19.02 -10.17 -0.01
N CYS A 218 17.79 -10.49 0.42
CA CYS A 218 17.23 -11.84 0.25
C CYS A 218 17.16 -12.29 -1.22
N LEU A 219 17.09 -11.36 -2.18
CA LEU A 219 17.10 -11.67 -3.60
C LEU A 219 18.49 -12.03 -4.14
N PHE A 220 19.54 -11.62 -3.42
CA PHE A 220 20.95 -11.77 -3.83
C PHE A 220 21.68 -12.89 -3.08
N GLU A 221 21.01 -13.59 -2.16
CA GLU A 221 21.56 -14.76 -1.49
C GLU A 221 21.85 -15.87 -2.51
N GLU A 222 23.02 -16.51 -2.40
CA GLU A 222 23.47 -17.51 -3.35
C GLU A 222 22.53 -18.71 -3.47
N GLU A 223 21.85 -19.05 -2.38
CA GLU A 223 20.88 -20.15 -2.33
C GLU A 223 19.68 -19.91 -3.23
N CYS A 224 19.35 -18.65 -3.54
CA CYS A 224 18.16 -18.30 -4.30
C CYS A 224 18.23 -18.59 -5.80
N LYS A 225 19.45 -18.76 -6.38
CA LYS A 225 19.68 -19.04 -7.82
C LYS A 225 18.77 -18.26 -8.79
N LEU A 226 18.40 -17.02 -8.41
CA LEU A 226 17.54 -16.18 -9.23
C LEU A 226 18.27 -15.74 -10.51
N PRO A 227 17.64 -15.81 -11.68
CA PRO A 227 18.18 -15.20 -12.89
C PRO A 227 18.40 -13.69 -12.70
N ASN A 228 19.51 -13.14 -13.20
CA ASN A 228 19.83 -11.71 -13.05
C ASN A 228 18.70 -10.80 -13.57
N ILE A 229 18.09 -11.16 -14.69
CA ILE A 229 16.96 -10.41 -15.25
C ILE A 229 15.78 -10.28 -14.27
N LEU A 230 15.53 -11.29 -13.44
CA LEU A 230 14.49 -11.21 -12.41
C LEU A 230 14.97 -10.37 -11.23
N ARG A 231 16.21 -10.53 -10.76
CA ARG A 231 16.78 -9.73 -9.68
C ARG A 231 16.67 -8.23 -9.99
N GLU A 232 17.12 -7.84 -11.17
CA GLU A 232 17.07 -6.45 -11.62
C GLU A 232 15.65 -5.91 -11.79
N SER A 233 14.68 -6.77 -12.16
CA SER A 233 13.30 -6.35 -12.37
C SER A 233 12.49 -6.23 -11.08
N VAL A 234 12.88 -6.92 -10.00
CA VAL A 234 12.11 -6.92 -8.74
C VAL A 234 12.80 -6.15 -7.61
N ALA A 235 14.12 -6.03 -7.62
CA ALA A 235 14.85 -5.30 -6.61
C ALA A 235 14.54 -3.79 -6.67
N ILE A 236 14.21 -3.19 -5.53
CA ILE A 236 13.86 -1.78 -5.43
C ILE A 236 15.06 -1.02 -4.89
N VAL A 237 15.83 -0.42 -5.78
CA VAL A 237 17.03 0.37 -5.42
C VAL A 237 16.72 1.85 -5.55
N LEU A 238 16.90 2.58 -4.46
CA LEU A 238 16.81 4.04 -4.44
C LEU A 238 18.15 4.64 -4.89
N LYS A 239 18.09 5.67 -5.74
CA LYS A 239 19.25 6.39 -6.26
C LYS A 239 19.34 7.76 -5.59
N LYS A 240 20.44 8.48 -5.79
CA LYS A 240 20.67 9.80 -5.23
C LYS A 240 19.50 10.78 -5.45
N LYS A 241 18.90 10.76 -6.63
CA LYS A 241 17.74 11.61 -6.95
C LYS A 241 16.55 11.35 -6.02
N GLU A 242 16.25 10.08 -5.74
CA GLU A 242 15.14 9.73 -4.84
C GLU A 242 15.44 10.10 -3.39
N PHE A 243 16.71 10.06 -2.95
CA PHE A 243 17.12 10.56 -1.64
C PHE A 243 16.91 12.07 -1.51
N GLU A 244 17.29 12.86 -2.52
CA GLU A 244 17.05 14.30 -2.57
C GLU A 244 15.55 14.64 -2.55
N GLU A 245 14.73 13.87 -3.28
CA GLU A 245 13.27 14.05 -3.33
C GLU A 245 12.60 13.86 -1.97
N ILE A 246 13.08 12.92 -1.16
CA ILE A 246 12.54 12.67 0.19
C ILE A 246 13.23 13.51 1.27
N GLY A 247 14.16 14.39 0.90
CA GLY A 247 14.84 15.31 1.82
C GLY A 247 15.90 14.62 2.72
N LEU A 248 16.67 13.69 2.13
CA LEU A 248 17.83 13.02 2.75
C LEU A 248 19.14 13.41 2.07
#